data_367e302fdfb27ee081d29f8dba6f50fd
#
_entry.id   367e302fdfb27ee081d29f8dba6f50fd
#
_cell.length_a   1.000
_cell.length_b   1.000
_cell.length_c   1.000
_cell.angle_alpha   90.00
_cell.angle_beta   90.00
_cell.angle_gamma   90.00
#
_symmetry.space_group_name_H-M   'P 1'
#
loop_
_entity.id
_entity.type
_entity.pdbx_description
1 polymer ?
#
loop_
_entity_poly.entity_id
_entity_poly.type
_entity_poly.pdbx_seq_one_letter_code
_entity_poly.pdbx_strand_id
1 'polypeptide(L)'
;GFQPSVDALVAQATSEQRVLDAATITGALGNIHSSAGVDLHFWLDPTNYAAFVEAVGTTLASVDPANAATYRSNVAAFVADLVALDTAYATGLKTCTSRTMVTGHQAFGYLAARYGLTQVGIAGVNPEQEPSAKDLAAVAETVRSAGVHTIYTETLVEPKFAQTVASSTGATLAVLDPVEGITDASPGKDYLEVMRANLAALRKGQECS
;
A
#
# COMPACT_ATOMS: atom_id res chain seq x y z
N GLY A 1 10.02 -12.76 2.21
CA GLY A 1 8.87 -13.51 1.68
C GLY A 1 8.19 -12.85 0.50
N PHE A 2 8.42 -11.56 0.26
CA PHE A 2 7.81 -10.82 -0.86
C PHE A 2 8.53 -11.07 -2.20
N GLN A 3 9.85 -11.20 -2.14
CA GLN A 3 10.68 -11.41 -3.32
C GLN A 3 11.65 -12.59 -3.09
N PRO A 4 11.37 -13.78 -3.63
CA PRO A 4 12.19 -14.99 -3.38
C PRO A 4 13.67 -14.83 -3.74
N SER A 5 14.00 -14.01 -4.75
CA SER A 5 15.40 -13.71 -5.11
C SER A 5 16.12 -12.87 -4.03
N VAL A 6 15.41 -11.94 -3.39
CA VAL A 6 15.95 -11.16 -2.27
C VAL A 6 16.09 -12.03 -1.02
N ASP A 7 15.12 -12.91 -0.75
CA ASP A 7 15.20 -13.87 0.35
C ASP A 7 16.43 -14.77 0.23
N ALA A 8 16.73 -15.23 -0.99
CA ALA A 8 17.92 -16.02 -1.27
C ALA A 8 19.24 -15.26 -1.04
N LEU A 9 19.27 -13.96 -1.33
CA LEU A 9 20.41 -13.08 -1.03
C LEU A 9 20.56 -12.84 0.48
N VAL A 10 19.43 -12.56 1.17
CA VAL A 10 19.42 -12.36 2.63
C VAL A 10 19.90 -13.62 3.37
N ALA A 11 19.53 -14.82 2.89
CA ALA A 11 19.99 -16.08 3.47
C ALA A 11 21.52 -16.29 3.38
N GLN A 12 22.22 -15.55 2.50
CA GLN A 12 23.67 -15.56 2.35
C GLN A 12 24.37 -14.44 3.15
N ALA A 13 23.60 -13.60 3.86
CA ALA A 13 24.14 -12.50 4.66
C ALA A 13 25.08 -13.04 5.75
N THR A 14 26.25 -12.41 5.88
CA THR A 14 27.25 -12.73 6.91
C THR A 14 26.96 -11.94 8.19
N SER A 15 27.67 -12.27 9.27
CA SER A 15 27.56 -11.53 10.56
C SER A 15 28.00 -10.06 10.48
N GLU A 16 28.72 -9.69 9.42
CA GLU A 16 29.13 -8.30 9.18
C GLU A 16 28.02 -7.45 8.53
N GLN A 17 27.03 -8.10 7.91
CA GLN A 17 25.90 -7.45 7.28
C GLN A 17 24.74 -7.30 8.28
N ARG A 18 24.04 -6.19 8.21
CA ARG A 18 22.83 -5.95 9.00
C ARG A 18 21.61 -6.17 8.11
N VAL A 19 20.77 -7.10 8.50
CA VAL A 19 19.48 -7.38 7.87
C VAL A 19 18.39 -6.79 8.76
N LEU A 20 17.55 -5.95 8.21
CA LEU A 20 16.34 -5.45 8.86
C LEU A 20 15.14 -6.10 8.18
N ASP A 21 14.43 -6.93 8.93
CA ASP A 21 13.19 -7.53 8.47
C ASP A 21 12.01 -6.66 8.93
N ALA A 22 11.35 -6.03 7.97
CA ALA A 22 10.20 -5.16 8.22
C ALA A 22 9.07 -5.88 8.96
N ALA A 23 8.89 -7.19 8.71
CA ALA A 23 7.88 -7.99 9.37
C ALA A 23 8.08 -8.05 10.89
N THR A 24 9.33 -8.06 11.35
CA THR A 24 9.65 -8.10 12.79
C THR A 24 9.60 -6.73 13.45
N ILE A 25 9.81 -5.66 12.68
CA ILE A 25 9.90 -4.29 13.18
C ILE A 25 8.53 -3.68 13.39
N THR A 26 7.66 -3.77 12.40
CA THR A 26 6.38 -3.08 12.44
C THR A 26 5.37 -3.72 13.39
N GLY A 27 5.59 -4.97 13.82
CA GLY A 27 4.66 -5.71 14.69
C GLY A 27 3.25 -5.89 14.13
N ALA A 28 2.95 -5.20 13.05
CA ALA A 28 1.67 -5.21 12.36
C ALA A 28 1.60 -6.26 11.26
N LEU A 29 2.76 -6.70 10.78
CA LEU A 29 2.87 -7.75 9.77
C LEU A 29 2.49 -9.10 10.39
N GLY A 30 1.33 -9.58 10.07
CA GLY A 30 0.75 -10.79 10.61
C GLY A 30 -0.70 -10.62 11.03
N ASN A 31 -1.18 -9.39 11.16
CA ASN A 31 -2.56 -9.09 11.54
C ASN A 31 -3.50 -8.94 10.32
N ILE A 32 -2.96 -8.72 9.12
CA ILE A 32 -3.75 -8.67 7.89
C ILE A 32 -3.41 -9.90 7.05
N HIS A 33 -4.29 -10.90 7.17
CA HIS A 33 -4.26 -12.11 6.37
C HIS A 33 -5.32 -12.00 5.28
N SER A 34 -4.91 -12.16 4.03
CA SER A 34 -5.84 -12.44 2.94
C SER A 34 -5.97 -13.95 2.74
N SER A 35 -6.97 -14.39 2.00
CA SER A 35 -7.08 -15.78 1.55
C SER A 35 -5.86 -16.25 0.71
N ALA A 36 -5.04 -15.30 0.25
CA ALA A 36 -3.86 -15.53 -0.59
C ALA A 36 -2.53 -15.46 0.19
N GLY A 37 -2.55 -15.23 1.52
CA GLY A 37 -1.34 -15.17 2.36
C GLY A 37 -1.25 -13.93 3.23
N VAL A 38 -0.04 -13.68 3.77
CA VAL A 38 0.25 -12.47 4.57
C VAL A 38 0.40 -11.28 3.64
N ASP A 39 -0.29 -10.20 3.95
CA ASP A 39 -0.11 -8.91 3.26
C ASP A 39 1.21 -8.28 3.71
N LEU A 40 2.09 -7.97 2.77
CA LEU A 40 3.41 -7.38 3.04
C LEU A 40 3.50 -5.88 2.69
N HIS A 41 2.42 -5.23 2.24
CA HIS A 41 2.37 -3.84 1.81
C HIS A 41 2.26 -2.85 3.00
N PHE A 42 3.07 -3.09 4.04
CA PHE A 42 3.03 -2.33 5.30
C PHE A 42 3.29 -0.82 5.13
N TRP A 43 4.06 -0.45 4.08
CA TRP A 43 4.44 0.94 3.81
C TRP A 43 3.25 1.82 3.39
N LEU A 44 2.12 1.23 3.02
CA LEU A 44 0.89 1.97 2.70
C LEU A 44 0.15 2.46 3.95
N ASP A 45 0.53 2.00 5.13
CA ASP A 45 0.20 2.63 6.41
C ASP A 45 1.37 3.54 6.85
N PRO A 46 1.22 4.88 6.83
CA PRO A 46 2.29 5.80 7.20
C PRO A 46 2.88 5.56 8.59
N THR A 47 2.12 5.01 9.54
CA THR A 47 2.63 4.74 10.89
C THR A 47 3.49 3.49 10.95
N ASN A 48 3.15 2.44 10.21
CA ASN A 48 4.00 1.27 10.03
C ASN A 48 5.31 1.65 9.32
N TYR A 49 5.20 2.51 8.30
CA TYR A 49 6.38 2.98 7.58
C TYR A 49 7.27 3.86 8.45
N ALA A 50 6.71 4.72 9.31
CA ALA A 50 7.47 5.50 10.29
C ALA A 50 8.27 4.61 11.25
N ALA A 51 7.66 3.56 11.81
CA ALA A 51 8.35 2.61 12.68
C ALA A 51 9.52 1.92 11.96
N PHE A 52 9.34 1.54 10.70
CA PHE A 52 10.42 0.98 9.89
C PHE A 52 11.55 1.99 9.65
N VAL A 53 11.24 3.24 9.31
CA VAL A 53 12.21 4.32 9.12
C VAL A 53 13.03 4.59 10.39
N GLU A 54 12.41 4.56 11.57
CA GLU A 54 13.09 4.71 12.86
C GLU A 54 14.08 3.56 13.12
N ALA A 55 13.69 2.32 12.80
CA ALA A 55 14.57 1.16 12.94
C ALA A 55 15.76 1.22 11.97
N VAL A 56 15.54 1.65 10.73
CA VAL A 56 16.62 1.89 9.74
C VAL A 56 17.59 2.94 10.27
N GLY A 57 17.10 4.08 10.74
CA GLY A 57 17.94 5.16 11.28
C GLY A 57 18.74 4.75 12.51
N THR A 58 18.13 3.98 13.40
CA THR A 58 18.81 3.42 14.58
C THR A 58 19.94 2.49 14.18
N THR A 59 19.69 1.61 13.22
CA THR A 59 20.69 0.68 12.71
C THR A 59 21.85 1.43 12.02
N LEU A 60 21.55 2.40 11.14
CA LEU A 60 22.57 3.22 10.49
C LEU A 60 23.43 3.97 11.50
N ALA A 61 22.82 4.58 12.52
CA ALA A 61 23.55 5.27 13.58
C ALA A 61 24.47 4.34 14.41
N SER A 62 24.13 3.05 14.49
CA SER A 62 24.94 2.06 15.20
C SER A 62 26.12 1.56 14.38
N VAL A 63 25.97 1.41 13.06
CA VAL A 63 27.03 0.91 12.17
C VAL A 63 27.95 2.02 11.67
N ASP A 64 27.47 3.25 11.66
CA ASP A 64 28.25 4.44 11.29
C ASP A 64 28.05 5.56 12.33
N PRO A 65 28.70 5.47 13.51
CA PRO A 65 28.55 6.43 14.59
C PRO A 65 29.00 7.86 14.21
N ALA A 66 29.92 7.99 13.26
CA ALA A 66 30.43 9.30 12.82
C ALA A 66 29.31 10.15 12.18
N ASN A 67 28.35 9.52 11.50
CA ASN A 67 27.23 10.18 10.84
C ASN A 67 25.89 10.03 11.61
N ALA A 68 25.91 9.51 12.84
CA ALA A 68 24.72 9.22 13.63
C ALA A 68 23.78 10.43 13.81
N ALA A 69 24.34 11.64 13.96
CA ALA A 69 23.54 12.86 14.09
C ALA A 69 22.75 13.17 12.81
N THR A 70 23.36 12.99 11.65
CA THR A 70 22.72 13.16 10.34
C THR A 70 21.58 12.16 10.13
N TYR A 71 21.82 10.88 10.44
CA TYR A 71 20.79 9.86 10.33
C TYR A 71 19.58 10.18 11.21
N ARG A 72 19.80 10.54 12.48
CA ARG A 72 18.72 10.92 13.39
C ARG A 72 17.94 12.14 12.91
N SER A 73 18.63 13.15 12.38
CA SER A 73 17.99 14.35 11.84
C SER A 73 17.11 14.03 10.63
N ASN A 74 17.61 13.21 9.70
CA ASN A 74 16.85 12.79 8.51
C ASN A 74 15.64 11.94 8.89
N VAL A 75 15.79 11.00 9.82
CA VAL A 75 14.68 10.20 10.35
C VAL A 75 13.62 11.09 10.97
N ALA A 76 14.02 12.03 11.85
CA ALA A 76 13.07 12.93 12.50
C ALA A 76 12.26 13.77 11.50
N ALA A 77 12.92 14.27 10.46
CA ALA A 77 12.27 15.06 9.41
C ALA A 77 11.26 14.18 8.62
N PHE A 78 11.68 13.01 8.17
CA PHE A 78 10.80 12.14 7.38
C PHE A 78 9.64 11.56 8.21
N VAL A 79 9.87 11.20 9.47
CA VAL A 79 8.79 10.77 10.38
C VAL A 79 7.77 11.90 10.60
N ALA A 80 8.21 13.16 10.70
CA ALA A 80 7.27 14.29 10.78
C ALA A 80 6.40 14.40 9.52
N ASP A 81 6.96 14.19 8.33
CA ASP A 81 6.19 14.15 7.08
C ASP A 81 5.20 12.99 7.05
N LEU A 82 5.58 11.81 7.55
CA LEU A 82 4.69 10.64 7.63
C LEU A 82 3.53 10.87 8.62
N VAL A 83 3.78 11.52 9.76
CA VAL A 83 2.73 11.92 10.72
C VAL A 83 1.75 12.92 10.09
N ALA A 84 2.27 13.88 9.33
CA ALA A 84 1.44 14.84 8.61
C ALA A 84 0.59 14.13 7.54
N LEU A 85 1.16 13.17 6.82
CA LEU A 85 0.47 12.35 5.83
C LEU A 85 -0.65 11.52 6.48
N ASP A 86 -0.36 10.85 7.60
CA ASP A 86 -1.35 10.09 8.38
C ASP A 86 -2.54 10.96 8.81
N THR A 87 -2.26 12.14 9.33
CA THR A 87 -3.27 13.12 9.73
C THR A 87 -4.14 13.55 8.54
N ALA A 88 -3.52 13.74 7.36
CA ALA A 88 -4.23 14.10 6.14
C ALA A 88 -5.19 12.98 5.69
N TYR A 89 -4.73 11.72 5.72
CA TYR A 89 -5.56 10.55 5.42
C TYR A 89 -6.71 10.39 6.41
N ALA A 90 -6.42 10.45 7.72
CA ALA A 90 -7.43 10.32 8.77
C ALA A 90 -8.52 11.40 8.65
N THR A 91 -8.13 12.62 8.31
CA THR A 91 -9.07 13.72 8.10
C THR A 91 -9.81 13.58 6.78
N GLY A 92 -9.08 13.33 5.70
CA GLY A 92 -9.62 13.30 4.34
C GLY A 92 -10.56 12.13 4.06
N LEU A 93 -10.42 11.01 4.79
CA LEU A 93 -11.25 9.83 4.63
C LEU A 93 -12.33 9.66 5.73
N LYS A 94 -12.44 10.62 6.63
CA LYS A 94 -13.36 10.54 7.77
C LYS A 94 -14.83 10.44 7.37
N THR A 95 -15.23 11.22 6.37
CA THR A 95 -16.63 11.43 5.99
C THR A 95 -16.99 10.86 4.62
N CYS A 96 -16.34 9.77 4.21
CA CYS A 96 -16.63 9.13 2.93
C CYS A 96 -17.99 8.41 2.94
N THR A 97 -18.75 8.58 1.88
CA THR A 97 -20.04 7.90 1.66
C THR A 97 -19.84 6.41 1.37
N SER A 98 -18.91 6.07 0.50
CA SER A 98 -18.52 4.69 0.23
C SER A 98 -17.32 4.29 1.11
N ARG A 99 -17.40 3.10 1.72
CA ARG A 99 -16.32 2.53 2.51
C ARG A 99 -15.67 1.31 1.84
N THR A 100 -16.27 0.81 0.77
CA THR A 100 -15.73 -0.31 0.00
C THR A 100 -14.89 0.23 -1.15
N MET A 101 -13.62 -0.15 -1.19
CA MET A 101 -12.68 0.17 -2.26
C MET A 101 -12.34 -1.10 -3.05
N VAL A 102 -12.51 -1.04 -4.36
CA VAL A 102 -12.16 -2.15 -5.26
C VAL A 102 -10.85 -1.80 -5.98
N THR A 103 -9.84 -2.65 -5.85
CA THR A 103 -8.47 -2.42 -6.33
C THR A 103 -8.02 -3.52 -7.29
N GLY A 104 -7.00 -3.26 -8.11
CA GLY A 104 -6.41 -4.22 -9.03
C GLY A 104 -5.94 -5.49 -8.33
N HIS A 105 -5.19 -5.35 -7.22
CA HIS A 105 -4.84 -6.45 -6.32
C HIS A 105 -4.97 -6.05 -4.85
N GLN A 106 -4.72 -6.99 -3.93
CA GLN A 106 -4.88 -6.79 -2.48
C GLN A 106 -3.62 -6.17 -1.85
N ALA A 107 -3.25 -4.95 -2.25
CA ALA A 107 -2.11 -4.23 -1.67
C ALA A 107 -2.49 -3.29 -0.51
N PHE A 108 -3.71 -2.80 -0.47
CA PHE A 108 -4.11 -1.69 0.38
C PHE A 108 -4.72 -2.11 1.72
N GLY A 109 -4.49 -3.35 2.17
CA GLY A 109 -5.07 -3.90 3.38
C GLY A 109 -4.75 -3.09 4.63
N TYR A 110 -3.48 -2.69 4.81
CA TYR A 110 -3.05 -1.86 5.96
C TYR A 110 -3.66 -0.46 5.92
N LEU A 111 -3.66 0.19 4.75
CA LEU A 111 -4.29 1.49 4.55
C LEU A 111 -5.79 1.41 4.85
N ALA A 112 -6.47 0.42 4.29
CA ALA A 112 -7.90 0.22 4.48
C ALA A 112 -8.25 0.03 5.96
N ALA A 113 -7.55 -0.87 6.65
CA ALA A 113 -7.75 -1.13 8.08
C ALA A 113 -7.54 0.12 8.93
N ARG A 114 -6.48 0.90 8.65
CA ARG A 114 -6.15 2.10 9.41
C ARG A 114 -7.21 3.18 9.29
N TYR A 115 -7.77 3.41 8.11
CA TYR A 115 -8.70 4.52 7.86
C TYR A 115 -10.17 4.08 7.75
N GLY A 116 -10.48 2.85 8.18
CA GLY A 116 -11.84 2.34 8.24
C GLY A 116 -12.49 2.11 6.87
N LEU A 117 -11.69 1.70 5.89
CA LEU A 117 -12.15 1.24 4.59
C LEU A 117 -12.15 -0.29 4.53
N THR A 118 -12.87 -0.85 3.57
CA THR A 118 -12.88 -2.28 3.27
C THR A 118 -12.34 -2.49 1.86
N GLN A 119 -11.22 -3.18 1.74
CA GLN A 119 -10.64 -3.50 0.42
C GLN A 119 -11.23 -4.78 -0.16
N VAL A 120 -11.49 -4.75 -1.46
CA VAL A 120 -11.80 -5.92 -2.30
C VAL A 120 -10.83 -5.90 -3.47
N GLY A 121 -9.88 -6.83 -3.51
CA GLY A 121 -8.95 -6.97 -4.64
C GLY A 121 -9.58 -7.78 -5.77
N ILE A 122 -9.33 -7.37 -7.01
CA ILE A 122 -9.66 -8.15 -8.21
C ILE A 122 -8.73 -9.36 -8.29
N ALA A 123 -7.44 -9.15 -8.06
CA ALA A 123 -6.45 -10.21 -7.80
C ALA A 123 -6.16 -10.31 -6.30
N GLY A 124 -5.48 -11.40 -5.89
CA GLY A 124 -4.98 -11.59 -4.52
C GLY A 124 -3.83 -10.64 -4.17
N VAL A 125 -3.04 -11.00 -3.15
CA VAL A 125 -1.83 -10.24 -2.73
C VAL A 125 -0.75 -10.28 -3.81
N ASN A 126 -0.67 -11.35 -4.60
CA ASN A 126 0.24 -11.42 -5.75
C ASN A 126 -0.50 -10.96 -7.02
N PRO A 127 -0.11 -9.80 -7.61
CA PRO A 127 -0.76 -9.27 -8.81
C PRO A 127 -0.51 -10.11 -10.07
N GLU A 128 0.52 -10.97 -10.08
CA GLU A 128 0.82 -11.85 -11.22
C GLU A 128 -0.15 -13.04 -11.32
N GLN A 129 -0.89 -13.32 -10.24
CA GLN A 129 -1.87 -14.39 -10.23
C GLN A 129 -3.19 -13.91 -10.86
N GLU A 130 -3.48 -14.40 -12.07
CA GLU A 130 -4.72 -14.03 -12.78
C GLU A 130 -5.96 -14.51 -12.02
N PRO A 131 -6.98 -13.63 -11.83
CA PRO A 131 -8.24 -13.99 -11.22
C PRO A 131 -9.05 -14.93 -12.16
N SER A 132 -9.79 -15.87 -11.59
CA SER A 132 -10.71 -16.71 -12.35
C SER A 132 -11.95 -15.92 -12.79
N ALA A 133 -12.68 -16.43 -13.79
CA ALA A 133 -13.96 -15.83 -14.20
C ALA A 133 -14.99 -15.78 -13.05
N LYS A 134 -14.92 -16.73 -12.12
CA LYS A 134 -15.76 -16.76 -10.92
C LYS A 134 -15.40 -15.61 -9.97
N ASP A 135 -14.10 -15.32 -9.78
CA ASP A 135 -13.63 -14.23 -8.93
C ASP A 135 -14.04 -12.88 -9.51
N LEU A 136 -13.88 -12.69 -10.83
CA LEU A 136 -14.35 -11.48 -11.52
C LEU A 136 -15.85 -11.25 -11.36
N ALA A 137 -16.65 -12.31 -11.47
CA ALA A 137 -18.10 -12.24 -11.27
C ALA A 137 -18.46 -11.88 -9.82
N ALA A 138 -17.74 -12.42 -8.83
CA ALA A 138 -17.93 -12.10 -7.42
C ALA A 138 -17.57 -10.63 -7.10
N VAL A 139 -16.47 -10.14 -7.67
CA VAL A 139 -16.10 -8.73 -7.52
C VAL A 139 -17.13 -7.81 -8.18
N ALA A 140 -17.62 -8.15 -9.40
CA ALA A 140 -18.66 -7.37 -10.06
C ALA A 140 -19.97 -7.32 -9.26
N GLU A 141 -20.33 -8.41 -8.58
CA GLU A 141 -21.48 -8.43 -7.67
C GLU A 141 -21.26 -7.54 -6.45
N THR A 142 -20.05 -7.56 -5.88
CA THR A 142 -19.69 -6.65 -4.78
C THR A 142 -19.77 -5.18 -5.21
N VAL A 143 -19.27 -4.84 -6.41
CA VAL A 143 -19.37 -3.49 -6.96
C VAL A 143 -20.82 -3.02 -7.02
N ARG A 144 -21.75 -3.88 -7.51
CA ARG A 144 -23.17 -3.54 -7.60
C ARG A 144 -23.84 -3.43 -6.23
N SER A 145 -23.66 -4.44 -5.39
CA SER A 145 -24.35 -4.54 -4.09
C SER A 145 -23.88 -3.50 -3.08
N ALA A 146 -22.59 -3.12 -3.10
CA ALA A 146 -22.03 -2.10 -2.25
C ALA A 146 -22.12 -0.67 -2.84
N GLY A 147 -22.67 -0.52 -4.05
CA GLY A 147 -22.77 0.79 -4.70
C GLY A 147 -21.40 1.43 -4.99
N VAL A 148 -20.42 0.64 -5.39
CA VAL A 148 -19.08 1.14 -5.71
C VAL A 148 -19.09 1.81 -7.08
N HIS A 149 -18.73 3.09 -7.13
CA HIS A 149 -18.70 3.86 -8.38
C HIS A 149 -17.30 3.97 -8.99
N THR A 150 -16.25 3.64 -8.23
CA THR A 150 -14.86 3.73 -8.69
C THR A 150 -14.09 2.46 -8.40
N ILE A 151 -13.43 1.91 -9.43
CA ILE A 151 -12.48 0.81 -9.34
C ILE A 151 -11.08 1.38 -9.56
N TYR A 152 -10.14 1.00 -8.70
CA TYR A 152 -8.77 1.51 -8.75
C TYR A 152 -7.87 0.56 -9.51
N THR A 153 -7.15 1.12 -10.48
CA THR A 153 -6.08 0.46 -11.25
C THR A 153 -4.71 0.94 -10.77
N GLU A 154 -3.68 0.26 -11.17
CA GLU A 154 -2.31 0.50 -10.75
C GLU A 154 -1.44 0.90 -11.94
N THR A 155 -0.24 1.44 -11.66
CA THR A 155 0.68 1.95 -12.70
C THR A 155 1.56 0.85 -13.30
N LEU A 156 1.81 -0.24 -12.57
CA LEU A 156 2.70 -1.32 -12.97
C LEU A 156 1.97 -2.58 -13.48
N VAL A 157 0.64 -2.64 -13.31
CA VAL A 157 -0.18 -3.81 -13.67
C VAL A 157 -1.15 -3.43 -14.79
N GLU A 158 -1.26 -4.29 -15.80
CA GLU A 158 -2.21 -4.12 -16.88
C GLU A 158 -3.66 -4.06 -16.36
N PRO A 159 -4.45 -3.02 -16.68
CA PRO A 159 -5.76 -2.80 -16.10
C PRO A 159 -6.86 -3.70 -16.68
N LYS A 160 -6.54 -4.73 -17.45
CA LYS A 160 -7.45 -5.59 -18.22
C LYS A 160 -8.63 -6.12 -17.38
N PHE A 161 -8.35 -6.63 -16.20
CA PHE A 161 -9.40 -7.20 -15.33
C PHE A 161 -10.26 -6.10 -14.68
N ALA A 162 -9.64 -5.01 -14.26
CA ALA A 162 -10.36 -3.85 -13.74
C ALA A 162 -11.28 -3.23 -14.80
N GLN A 163 -10.81 -3.13 -16.06
CA GLN A 163 -11.62 -2.69 -17.22
C GLN A 163 -12.80 -3.62 -17.46
N THR A 164 -12.61 -4.94 -17.34
CA THR A 164 -13.68 -5.93 -17.50
C THR A 164 -14.77 -5.76 -16.45
N VAL A 165 -14.39 -5.62 -15.17
CA VAL A 165 -15.34 -5.40 -14.08
C VAL A 165 -16.04 -4.04 -14.24
N ALA A 166 -15.29 -2.97 -14.53
CA ALA A 166 -15.85 -1.63 -14.75
C ALA A 166 -16.88 -1.62 -15.89
N SER A 167 -16.55 -2.24 -17.03
CA SER A 167 -17.46 -2.33 -18.19
C SER A 167 -18.75 -3.10 -17.88
N SER A 168 -18.69 -4.12 -17.00
CA SER A 168 -19.86 -4.92 -16.62
C SER A 168 -20.73 -4.28 -15.54
N THR A 169 -20.22 -3.29 -14.81
CA THR A 169 -20.89 -2.67 -13.67
C THR A 169 -21.25 -1.21 -13.86
N GLY A 170 -20.63 -0.54 -14.84
CA GLY A 170 -20.76 0.91 -15.06
C GLY A 170 -19.87 1.75 -14.15
N ALA A 171 -18.98 1.14 -13.35
CA ALA A 171 -18.04 1.87 -12.53
C ALA A 171 -16.96 2.57 -13.39
N THR A 172 -16.42 3.67 -12.87
CA THR A 172 -15.30 4.41 -13.48
C THR A 172 -13.96 3.87 -12.98
N LEU A 173 -12.89 4.11 -13.77
CA LEU A 173 -11.54 3.75 -13.35
C LEU A 173 -10.81 4.99 -12.80
N ALA A 174 -10.02 4.78 -11.76
CA ALA A 174 -9.06 5.74 -11.23
C ALA A 174 -7.73 5.05 -10.92
N VAL A 175 -6.65 5.80 -10.80
CA VAL A 175 -5.35 5.25 -10.42
C VAL A 175 -5.20 5.32 -8.89
N LEU A 176 -4.74 4.21 -8.29
CA LEU A 176 -4.28 4.11 -6.91
C LEU A 176 -2.97 3.31 -6.92
N ASP A 177 -1.86 3.96 -6.65
CA ASP A 177 -0.53 3.39 -6.82
C ASP A 177 -0.05 2.73 -5.51
N PRO A 178 0.29 1.42 -5.50
CA PRO A 178 0.76 0.71 -4.30
C PRO A 178 2.21 1.05 -3.91
N VAL A 179 2.88 1.94 -4.65
CA VAL A 179 4.27 2.38 -4.40
C VAL A 179 5.26 1.20 -4.41
N GLU A 180 5.07 0.25 -5.29
CA GLU A 180 5.99 -0.89 -5.53
C GLU A 180 7.14 -0.52 -6.47
N GLY A 181 7.04 0.62 -7.14
CA GLY A 181 8.06 1.20 -8.00
C GLY A 181 7.55 2.53 -8.54
N ILE A 182 8.46 3.50 -8.68
CA ILE A 182 8.14 4.82 -9.24
C ILE A 182 8.61 4.86 -10.68
N THR A 183 7.70 5.19 -11.59
CA THR A 183 7.94 5.31 -13.03
C THR A 183 7.40 6.63 -13.54
N ASP A 184 7.60 6.91 -14.82
CA ASP A 184 7.01 8.11 -15.47
C ASP A 184 5.46 8.11 -15.47
N ALA A 185 4.83 6.94 -15.25
CA ALA A 185 3.38 6.80 -15.13
C ALA A 185 2.88 7.01 -13.69
N SER A 186 3.77 7.04 -12.69
CA SER A 186 3.40 7.25 -11.28
C SER A 186 2.86 8.66 -11.06
N PRO A 187 1.86 8.84 -10.19
CA PRO A 187 1.23 10.14 -9.94
C PRO A 187 2.09 11.09 -9.07
N GLY A 188 3.33 10.74 -8.78
CA GLY A 188 4.31 11.50 -8.02
C GLY A 188 5.73 11.00 -8.24
N LYS A 189 6.71 11.77 -7.79
CA LYS A 189 8.15 11.50 -7.96
C LYS A 189 8.79 10.84 -6.75
N ASP A 190 8.10 10.81 -5.63
CA ASP A 190 8.52 10.18 -4.39
C ASP A 190 7.30 9.58 -3.65
N TYR A 191 7.58 8.86 -2.58
CA TYR A 191 6.56 8.23 -1.74
C TYR A 191 5.49 9.21 -1.27
N LEU A 192 5.88 10.39 -0.78
CA LEU A 192 4.94 11.36 -0.21
C LEU A 192 4.03 11.96 -1.27
N GLU A 193 4.57 12.25 -2.46
CA GLU A 193 3.79 12.77 -3.58
C GLU A 193 2.79 11.72 -4.09
N VAL A 194 3.24 10.47 -4.26
CA VAL A 194 2.34 9.37 -4.67
C VAL A 194 1.24 9.14 -3.64
N MET A 195 1.58 9.08 -2.36
CA MET A 195 0.58 8.88 -1.31
C MET A 195 -0.41 10.05 -1.20
N ARG A 196 0.01 11.30 -1.43
CA ARG A 196 -0.90 12.45 -1.50
C ARG A 196 -1.84 12.36 -2.72
N ALA A 197 -1.34 11.92 -3.86
CA ALA A 197 -2.16 11.67 -5.05
C ALA A 197 -3.16 10.52 -4.80
N ASN A 198 -2.73 9.46 -4.13
CA ASN A 198 -3.60 8.36 -3.69
C ASN A 198 -4.73 8.86 -2.78
N LEU A 199 -4.42 9.72 -1.81
CA LEU A 199 -5.44 10.33 -0.96
C LEU A 199 -6.47 11.12 -1.78
N ALA A 200 -6.01 11.91 -2.74
CA ALA A 200 -6.90 12.68 -3.61
C ALA A 200 -7.81 11.76 -4.46
N ALA A 201 -7.26 10.67 -5.00
CA ALA A 201 -8.01 9.66 -5.73
C ALA A 201 -9.05 8.96 -4.85
N LEU A 202 -8.66 8.56 -3.63
CA LEU A 202 -9.55 7.93 -2.66
C LEU A 202 -10.68 8.89 -2.23
N ARG A 203 -10.38 10.14 -1.89
CA ARG A 203 -11.41 11.13 -1.54
C ARG A 203 -12.45 11.29 -2.62
N LYS A 204 -12.02 11.34 -3.88
CA LYS A 204 -12.93 11.45 -5.02
C LYS A 204 -13.73 10.17 -5.22
N GLY A 205 -13.06 9.01 -5.27
CA GLY A 205 -13.69 7.73 -5.60
C GLY A 205 -14.57 7.16 -4.48
N GLN A 206 -14.28 7.51 -3.21
CA GLN A 206 -15.08 7.12 -2.04
C GLN A 206 -16.09 8.22 -1.63
N GLU A 207 -16.22 9.28 -2.43
CA GLU A 207 -17.17 10.39 -2.22
C GLU A 207 -17.03 11.00 -0.82
N CYS A 208 -15.82 11.40 -0.45
CA CYS A 208 -15.53 12.01 0.84
C CYS A 208 -15.73 13.53 0.78
N SER A 209 -16.45 14.07 1.73
CA SER A 209 -16.70 15.51 1.89
C SER A 209 -15.63 16.23 2.71
#